data_19e5653970811c3e49d0ea4eef5c6125
#
_entry.id   19e5653970811c3e49d0ea4eef5c6125
#
_cell.length_a   1.000
_cell.length_b   1.000
_cell.length_c   1.000
_cell.angle_alpha   90.00
_cell.angle_beta   90.00
_cell.angle_gamma   90.00
#
_symmetry.space_group_name_H-M   'P 1'
#
loop_
_entity.id
_entity.type
_entity.pdbx_description
1 polymer ?
#
loop_
_entity_poly.entity_id
_entity_poly.type
_entity_poly.pdbx_seq_one_letter_code
_entity_poly.pdbx_strand_id
1 'polypeptide(L)'
;MYLAPNVYCTMWRYTFSIRGDLKLKRKKVILFLLLTGIALLASCGKKSVKKEEAETIRVYLWTTNLYDKYAPYIQSQLPDVNIEFVVGNNDLDFYKFLDENGGLPDIITCCRFSLHDASPLKDSLMDLSTTNEAGAVYNTYLNNFMNEDGSVNWLPVCADAHGFVVNKGLFEKYGIELPTDYDSFVLACQKFEEAGVRGVTADYYYDYTCMETLQGLSASELTSMDGRKWRTAYSDPANKERVGLDDIVWPQAFEHMEQFINDVKLGQDDLDLTYDDVISMYQMKSLLCILALQLW
;
A
#
# COMPACT_ATOMS: atom_id res chain seq x y z
N MET A 1 29.57 -7.95 -14.68
CA MET A 1 29.00 -7.47 -13.44
C MET A 1 27.51 -7.29 -13.72
N TYR A 2 26.69 -8.24 -13.34
CA TYR A 2 25.25 -8.15 -13.55
C TYR A 2 24.73 -7.11 -12.56
N LEU A 3 24.40 -5.92 -13.05
CA LEU A 3 23.50 -5.04 -12.31
C LEU A 3 22.12 -5.69 -12.40
N ALA A 4 21.71 -6.31 -11.31
CA ALA A 4 20.30 -6.63 -11.16
C ALA A 4 19.54 -5.30 -11.35
N PRO A 5 18.44 -5.28 -12.10
CA PRO A 5 17.59 -4.12 -12.14
C PRO A 5 17.22 -3.82 -10.69
N ASN A 6 17.60 -2.63 -10.21
CA ASN A 6 17.19 -2.15 -8.90
C ASN A 6 15.68 -1.89 -8.96
N VAL A 7 14.89 -2.96 -8.91
CA VAL A 7 13.46 -2.88 -8.67
C VAL A 7 13.31 -2.52 -7.20
N TYR A 8 13.30 -1.25 -6.92
CA TYR A 8 12.96 -0.78 -5.59
C TYR A 8 11.46 -0.95 -5.43
N CYS A 9 11.12 -2.02 -4.75
CA CYS A 9 9.80 -2.23 -4.25
C CYS A 9 9.57 -1.21 -3.12
N THR A 10 9.19 0.01 -3.46
CA THR A 10 8.53 0.86 -2.48
C THR A 10 7.16 0.23 -2.27
N MET A 11 7.07 -0.54 -1.22
CA MET A 11 5.87 -1.32 -0.93
C MET A 11 4.71 -0.40 -0.59
N TRP A 12 3.87 -0.17 -1.56
CA TRP A 12 2.51 0.25 -1.31
C TRP A 12 1.76 -0.93 -0.71
N ARG A 13 1.34 -0.77 0.53
CA ARG A 13 0.82 -1.89 1.29
C ARG A 13 -0.66 -1.71 1.47
N TYR A 14 -1.40 -2.55 0.83
CA TYR A 14 -2.77 -2.77 1.23
C TYR A 14 -2.75 -3.60 2.51
N THR A 15 -3.45 -3.13 3.50
CA THR A 15 -3.58 -3.85 4.76
C THR A 15 -5.05 -4.07 5.03
N PHE A 16 -5.36 -5.20 5.63
CA PHE A 16 -6.68 -5.42 6.13
C PHE A 16 -6.62 -5.77 7.62
N SER A 17 -7.66 -5.40 8.35
CA SER A 17 -7.76 -5.68 9.78
C SER A 17 -9.17 -6.14 10.15
N ILE A 18 -9.26 -7.00 11.15
CA ILE A 18 -10.52 -7.59 11.62
C ILE A 18 -10.82 -7.06 13.04
N ARG A 19 -12.06 -6.64 13.26
CA ARG A 19 -12.51 -6.12 14.55
C ARG A 19 -12.39 -7.13 15.69
N GLY A 20 -11.86 -6.70 16.84
CA GLY A 20 -11.56 -7.55 17.99
C GLY A 20 -12.74 -8.18 18.76
N ASP A 21 -13.97 -7.73 18.54
CA ASP A 21 -15.15 -8.15 19.30
C ASP A 21 -15.63 -9.61 19.09
N LEU A 22 -15.13 -10.28 18.05
CA LEU A 22 -15.49 -11.68 17.76
C LEU A 22 -15.09 -12.66 18.90
N LYS A 23 -14.07 -12.34 19.68
CA LYS A 23 -13.65 -13.19 20.82
C LYS A 23 -14.66 -13.21 21.98
N LEU A 24 -15.35 -12.09 22.21
CA LEU A 24 -16.32 -11.99 23.31
C LEU A 24 -17.63 -12.72 22.98
N LYS A 25 -18.04 -12.70 21.73
CA LYS A 25 -19.27 -13.39 21.27
C LYS A 25 -19.11 -14.91 21.28
N ARG A 26 -17.95 -15.46 20.91
CA ARG A 26 -17.69 -16.92 20.98
C ARG A 26 -17.81 -17.49 22.39
N LYS A 27 -17.32 -16.78 23.42
CA LYS A 27 -17.48 -17.23 24.82
C LYS A 27 -18.93 -17.19 25.29
N LYS A 28 -19.72 -16.22 24.86
CA LYS A 28 -21.16 -16.15 25.17
C LYS A 28 -21.95 -17.23 24.45
N VAL A 29 -21.61 -17.57 23.21
CA VAL A 29 -22.24 -18.66 22.44
C VAL A 29 -21.95 -20.03 23.07
N ILE A 30 -20.71 -20.29 23.49
CA ILE A 30 -20.35 -21.55 24.16
C ILE A 30 -21.04 -21.68 25.54
N LEU A 31 -21.15 -20.58 26.28
CA LEU A 31 -21.87 -20.58 27.59
C LEU A 31 -23.39 -20.74 27.39
N PHE A 32 -23.95 -20.22 26.31
CA PHE A 32 -25.37 -20.37 25.97
C PHE A 32 -25.70 -21.80 25.51
N LEU A 33 -24.79 -22.47 24.80
CA LEU A 33 -24.93 -23.87 24.38
C LEU A 33 -24.83 -24.85 25.54
N LEU A 34 -24.11 -24.52 26.60
CA LEU A 34 -24.02 -25.34 27.82
C LEU A 34 -25.26 -25.20 28.73
N LEU A 35 -25.96 -24.06 28.71
CA LEU A 35 -27.17 -23.81 29.46
C LEU A 35 -28.44 -24.34 28.80
N THR A 36 -28.44 -24.49 27.46
CA THR A 36 -29.60 -25.04 26.73
C THR A 36 -29.64 -26.57 26.68
N GLY A 37 -28.53 -27.25 27.02
CA GLY A 37 -28.48 -28.72 27.11
C GLY A 37 -29.30 -29.33 28.25
N ILE A 38 -29.80 -28.55 29.22
CA ILE A 38 -30.55 -29.02 30.38
C ILE A 38 -32.07 -28.82 30.23
N ALA A 39 -32.51 -28.01 29.21
CA ALA A 39 -33.94 -27.69 29.03
C ALA A 39 -34.66 -28.51 27.94
N LEU A 40 -34.02 -29.49 27.33
CA LEU A 40 -34.55 -30.23 26.16
C LEU A 40 -35.21 -31.57 26.51
N LEU A 41 -35.71 -31.77 27.74
CA LEU A 41 -36.50 -32.96 28.11
C LEU A 41 -37.98 -32.71 28.35
N ALA A 42 -38.52 -31.56 28.00
CA ALA A 42 -39.96 -31.32 28.10
C ALA A 42 -40.44 -30.34 27.04
N SER A 43 -40.89 -30.82 25.90
CA SER A 43 -42.05 -30.32 25.13
C SER A 43 -42.00 -30.71 23.67
N CYS A 44 -42.79 -31.69 23.27
CA CYS A 44 -43.24 -31.89 21.90
C CYS A 44 -44.17 -30.75 21.52
N GLY A 45 -43.64 -29.71 20.89
CA GLY A 45 -44.37 -28.64 20.23
C GLY A 45 -43.61 -28.23 19.00
N LYS A 46 -44.22 -28.32 17.79
CA LYS A 46 -43.66 -27.78 16.54
C LYS A 46 -43.38 -26.29 16.72
N LYS A 47 -42.15 -25.93 17.11
CA LYS A 47 -41.65 -24.56 16.97
C LYS A 47 -40.99 -24.42 15.62
N SER A 48 -41.50 -23.50 14.80
CA SER A 48 -40.81 -23.00 13.65
C SER A 48 -39.40 -22.54 14.07
N VAL A 49 -38.37 -23.18 13.56
CA VAL A 49 -37.00 -22.74 13.72
C VAL A 49 -36.95 -21.36 13.04
N LYS A 50 -36.90 -20.28 13.82
CA LYS A 50 -36.47 -18.99 13.28
C LYS A 50 -35.08 -19.23 12.74
N LYS A 51 -34.94 -19.11 11.41
CA LYS A 51 -33.66 -19.05 10.75
C LYS A 51 -32.93 -17.86 11.42
N GLU A 52 -31.86 -18.13 12.17
CA GLU A 52 -31.01 -17.06 12.67
C GLU A 52 -30.58 -16.28 11.41
N GLU A 53 -30.89 -15.00 11.36
CA GLU A 53 -30.40 -14.14 10.29
C GLU A 53 -28.88 -14.25 10.31
N ALA A 54 -28.28 -14.70 9.21
CA ALA A 54 -26.86 -14.80 9.07
C ALA A 54 -26.23 -13.42 9.36
N GLU A 55 -25.30 -13.38 10.30
CA GLU A 55 -24.62 -12.13 10.67
C GLU A 55 -23.92 -11.58 9.42
N THR A 56 -24.15 -10.29 9.12
CA THR A 56 -23.56 -9.62 7.98
C THR A 56 -22.16 -9.15 8.37
N ILE A 57 -21.15 -9.50 7.58
CA ILE A 57 -19.79 -9.00 7.71
C ILE A 57 -19.67 -7.74 6.86
N ARG A 58 -19.33 -6.61 7.48
CA ARG A 58 -19.12 -5.34 6.79
C ARG A 58 -17.65 -5.16 6.43
N VAL A 59 -17.36 -4.99 5.15
CA VAL A 59 -16.01 -4.89 4.59
C VAL A 59 -15.85 -3.54 3.89
N TYR A 60 -14.95 -2.70 4.37
CA TYR A 60 -14.62 -1.43 3.76
C TYR A 60 -13.36 -1.58 2.91
N LEU A 61 -13.52 -1.40 1.60
CA LEU A 61 -12.44 -1.38 0.62
C LEU A 61 -12.08 0.08 0.30
N TRP A 62 -10.84 0.46 0.47
CA TRP A 62 -10.43 1.87 0.47
C TRP A 62 -10.56 2.59 -0.88
N THR A 63 -10.68 1.87 -2.00
CA THR A 63 -10.92 2.46 -3.33
C THR A 63 -11.99 1.72 -4.10
N THR A 64 -12.59 2.44 -5.08
CA THR A 64 -13.51 1.86 -6.05
C THR A 64 -12.84 0.74 -6.86
N ASN A 65 -11.57 0.88 -7.20
CA ASN A 65 -10.82 -0.15 -7.93
C ASN A 65 -10.72 -1.46 -7.16
N LEU A 66 -10.48 -1.41 -5.85
CA LEU A 66 -10.50 -2.60 -5.00
C LEU A 66 -11.91 -3.18 -4.92
N TYR A 67 -12.91 -2.34 -4.75
CA TYR A 67 -14.30 -2.76 -4.71
C TYR A 67 -14.68 -3.52 -5.99
N ASP A 68 -14.44 -2.93 -7.15
CA ASP A 68 -14.83 -3.52 -8.45
C ASP A 68 -14.11 -4.85 -8.74
N LYS A 69 -12.86 -4.98 -8.31
CA LYS A 69 -12.06 -6.19 -8.55
C LYS A 69 -12.28 -7.27 -7.49
N TYR A 70 -12.25 -6.90 -6.23
CA TYR A 70 -12.17 -7.89 -5.14
C TYR A 70 -13.53 -8.23 -4.54
N ALA A 71 -14.51 -7.33 -4.48
CA ALA A 71 -15.80 -7.65 -3.89
C ALA A 71 -16.51 -8.81 -4.59
N PRO A 72 -16.63 -8.83 -5.94
CA PRO A 72 -17.24 -9.96 -6.64
C PRO A 72 -16.45 -11.26 -6.46
N TYR A 73 -15.11 -11.18 -6.45
CA TYR A 73 -14.26 -12.34 -6.26
C TYR A 73 -14.44 -12.93 -4.87
N ILE A 74 -14.34 -12.13 -3.80
CA ILE A 74 -14.51 -12.58 -2.43
C ILE A 74 -15.91 -13.19 -2.22
N GLN A 75 -16.95 -12.55 -2.73
CA GLN A 75 -18.31 -13.08 -2.63
C GLN A 75 -18.45 -14.44 -3.34
N SER A 76 -17.76 -14.62 -4.46
CA SER A 76 -17.76 -15.89 -5.19
C SER A 76 -17.07 -17.04 -4.42
N GLN A 77 -16.07 -16.71 -3.60
CA GLN A 77 -15.37 -17.70 -2.77
C GLN A 77 -16.12 -18.02 -1.47
N LEU A 78 -17.01 -17.13 -1.04
CA LEU A 78 -17.76 -17.21 0.22
C LEU A 78 -19.28 -17.05 -0.04
N PRO A 79 -19.90 -17.92 -0.85
CA PRO A 79 -21.29 -17.74 -1.28
C PRO A 79 -22.30 -17.82 -0.14
N ASP A 80 -21.98 -18.51 0.93
CA ASP A 80 -22.84 -18.73 2.09
C ASP A 80 -22.67 -17.67 3.18
N VAL A 81 -21.72 -16.72 2.99
CA VAL A 81 -21.47 -15.63 3.93
C VAL A 81 -22.16 -14.36 3.41
N ASN A 82 -22.93 -13.73 4.29
CA ASN A 82 -23.54 -12.43 3.97
C ASN A 82 -22.48 -11.34 4.19
N ILE A 83 -21.99 -10.75 3.10
CA ILE A 83 -20.96 -9.71 3.15
C ILE A 83 -21.52 -8.42 2.54
N GLU A 84 -21.42 -7.34 3.29
CA GLU A 84 -21.69 -5.99 2.82
C GLU A 84 -20.39 -5.30 2.48
N PHE A 85 -20.12 -5.11 1.20
CA PHE A 85 -18.97 -4.36 0.73
C PHE A 85 -19.31 -2.89 0.56
N VAL A 86 -18.44 -2.04 1.09
CA VAL A 86 -18.57 -0.58 0.99
C VAL A 86 -17.25 0.00 0.47
N VAL A 87 -17.33 1.00 -0.39
CA VAL A 87 -16.16 1.82 -0.71
C VAL A 87 -15.88 2.69 0.51
N GLY A 88 -14.75 2.41 1.15
CA GLY A 88 -14.29 3.10 2.34
C GLY A 88 -13.49 4.36 2.03
N ASN A 89 -12.51 4.63 2.86
CA ASN A 89 -11.60 5.74 2.70
C ASN A 89 -10.16 5.26 2.94
N ASN A 90 -9.20 5.98 2.36
CA ASN A 90 -7.79 5.78 2.60
C ASN A 90 -7.28 6.60 3.81
N ASP A 91 -8.12 7.42 4.38
CA ASP A 91 -7.79 8.29 5.51
C ASP A 91 -7.97 7.55 6.84
N LEU A 92 -6.89 7.42 7.61
CA LEU A 92 -6.92 6.79 8.91
C LEU A 92 -7.80 7.56 9.92
N ASP A 93 -7.88 8.88 9.81
CA ASP A 93 -8.72 9.69 10.70
C ASP A 93 -10.21 9.41 10.48
N PHE A 94 -10.59 9.03 9.26
CA PHE A 94 -11.94 8.53 8.99
C PHE A 94 -12.25 7.26 9.80
N TYR A 95 -11.33 6.31 9.86
CA TYR A 95 -11.51 5.09 10.65
C TYR A 95 -11.45 5.32 12.15
N LYS A 96 -10.62 6.26 12.62
CA LYS A 96 -10.63 6.71 14.02
C LYS A 96 -11.99 7.29 14.41
N PHE A 97 -12.53 8.16 13.55
CA PHE A 97 -13.86 8.72 13.75
C PHE A 97 -14.95 7.64 13.83
N LEU A 98 -14.92 6.64 12.94
CA LEU A 98 -15.85 5.52 12.96
C LEU A 98 -15.71 4.69 14.24
N ASP A 99 -14.50 4.46 14.70
CA ASP A 99 -14.22 3.70 15.93
C ASP A 99 -14.78 4.41 17.17
N GLU A 100 -14.50 5.69 17.32
CA GLU A 100 -15.00 6.54 18.40
C GLU A 100 -16.53 6.61 18.45
N ASN A 101 -17.20 6.48 17.31
CA ASN A 101 -18.66 6.53 17.19
C ASN A 101 -19.30 5.12 17.13
N GLY A 102 -18.55 4.05 17.38
CA GLY A 102 -19.05 2.68 17.35
C GLY A 102 -19.43 2.17 15.96
N GLY A 103 -19.00 2.85 14.90
CA GLY A 103 -19.31 2.55 13.50
C GLY A 103 -18.20 1.83 12.74
N LEU A 104 -17.11 1.42 13.41
CA LEU A 104 -16.02 0.70 12.74
C LEU A 104 -16.54 -0.61 12.12
N PRO A 105 -16.32 -0.88 10.82
CA PRO A 105 -16.74 -2.11 10.18
C PRO A 105 -15.90 -3.31 10.65
N ASP A 106 -16.35 -4.53 10.32
CA ASP A 106 -15.69 -5.75 10.76
C ASP A 106 -14.32 -5.94 10.09
N ILE A 107 -14.19 -5.51 8.82
CA ILE A 107 -12.94 -5.53 8.08
C ILE A 107 -12.73 -4.17 7.41
N ILE A 108 -11.56 -3.62 7.60
CA ILE A 108 -11.14 -2.38 6.95
C ILE A 108 -9.89 -2.61 6.11
N THR A 109 -9.78 -1.90 5.00
CA THR A 109 -8.56 -1.83 4.23
C THR A 109 -8.07 -0.39 4.18
N CYS A 110 -6.79 -0.22 4.12
CA CYS A 110 -6.15 1.08 4.01
C CYS A 110 -4.92 0.97 3.12
N CYS A 111 -4.51 2.07 2.57
CA CYS A 111 -3.27 2.19 1.82
C CYS A 111 -2.38 3.19 2.55
N ARG A 112 -1.10 2.99 2.52
CA ARG A 112 -0.10 3.95 2.97
C ARG A 112 -0.35 4.56 4.35
N PHE A 113 -0.14 3.79 5.38
CA PHE A 113 0.06 4.38 6.70
C PHE A 113 1.26 3.75 7.38
N SER A 114 1.88 4.48 8.28
CA SER A 114 2.91 3.95 9.16
C SER A 114 2.27 3.18 10.32
N LEU A 115 3.04 2.31 10.95
CA LEU A 115 2.60 1.66 12.17
C LEU A 115 2.22 2.68 13.26
N HIS A 116 2.93 3.81 13.29
CA HIS A 116 2.63 4.90 14.21
C HIS A 116 1.21 5.46 13.98
N ASP A 117 0.81 5.65 12.71
CA ASP A 117 -0.54 6.13 12.37
C ASP A 117 -1.62 5.10 12.71
N ALA A 118 -1.31 3.81 12.60
CA ALA A 118 -2.22 2.73 12.95
C ALA A 118 -2.38 2.52 14.46
N SER A 119 -1.43 2.96 15.25
CA SER A 119 -1.39 2.79 16.71
C SER A 119 -2.69 3.18 17.42
N PRO A 120 -3.38 4.28 17.07
CA PRO A 120 -4.64 4.66 17.72
C PRO A 120 -5.79 3.65 17.56
N LEU A 121 -5.72 2.78 16.56
CA LEU A 121 -6.72 1.74 16.31
C LEU A 121 -6.35 0.38 16.91
N LYS A 122 -5.17 0.25 17.53
CA LYS A 122 -4.64 -1.01 18.01
C LYS A 122 -5.59 -1.74 18.95
N ASP A 123 -6.22 -1.02 19.87
CA ASP A 123 -7.10 -1.62 20.88
C ASP A 123 -8.46 -2.06 20.30
N SER A 124 -8.85 -1.51 19.17
CA SER A 124 -10.09 -1.83 18.47
C SER A 124 -9.93 -2.93 17.42
N LEU A 125 -8.69 -3.23 17.04
CA LEU A 125 -8.37 -4.21 16.02
C LEU A 125 -7.92 -5.53 16.63
N MET A 126 -8.23 -6.63 15.94
CA MET A 126 -7.82 -7.97 16.36
C MET A 126 -6.31 -8.14 16.18
N ASP A 127 -5.65 -8.79 17.15
CA ASP A 127 -4.29 -9.29 16.97
C ASP A 127 -4.29 -10.50 16.02
N LEU A 128 -3.63 -10.34 14.88
CA LEU A 128 -3.52 -11.32 13.80
C LEU A 128 -2.21 -12.12 13.87
N SER A 129 -1.30 -11.80 14.81
CA SER A 129 0.07 -12.35 14.85
C SER A 129 0.14 -13.88 14.89
N THR A 130 -0.89 -14.52 15.40
CA THR A 130 -0.97 -15.99 15.53
C THR A 130 -1.85 -16.66 14.47
N THR A 131 -2.30 -15.93 13.46
CA THR A 131 -3.12 -16.48 12.38
C THR A 131 -2.27 -17.17 11.32
N ASN A 132 -2.87 -18.08 10.57
CA ASN A 132 -2.21 -18.73 9.43
C ASN A 132 -1.85 -17.71 8.34
N GLU A 133 -2.67 -16.70 8.18
CA GLU A 133 -2.50 -15.61 7.21
C GLU A 133 -1.26 -14.79 7.52
N ALA A 134 -1.04 -14.45 8.80
CA ALA A 134 0.20 -13.78 9.22
C ALA A 134 1.42 -14.69 8.98
N GLY A 135 1.30 -15.99 9.25
CA GLY A 135 2.35 -16.97 9.00
C GLY A 135 2.69 -17.16 7.51
N ALA A 136 1.78 -16.81 6.60
CA ALA A 136 2.01 -16.87 5.16
C ALA A 136 2.72 -15.63 4.61
N VAL A 137 2.81 -14.55 5.38
CA VAL A 137 3.49 -13.31 4.98
C VAL A 137 4.98 -13.41 5.31
N TYR A 138 5.83 -13.02 4.35
CA TYR A 138 7.27 -12.95 4.62
C TYR A 138 7.58 -11.99 5.78
N ASN A 139 8.42 -12.41 6.70
CA ASN A 139 8.79 -11.64 7.90
C ASN A 139 9.26 -10.21 7.59
N THR A 140 9.97 -10.02 6.48
CA THR A 140 10.41 -8.69 6.04
C THR A 140 9.25 -7.73 5.85
N TYR A 141 8.10 -8.23 5.43
CA TYR A 141 6.89 -7.43 5.25
C TYR A 141 6.08 -7.32 6.54
N LEU A 142 5.95 -8.42 7.25
CA LEU A 142 5.18 -8.47 8.49
C LEU A 142 5.77 -7.57 9.58
N ASN A 143 7.11 -7.54 9.70
CA ASN A 143 7.81 -6.71 10.69
C ASN A 143 7.51 -5.22 10.59
N ASN A 144 7.08 -4.75 9.42
CA ASN A 144 6.69 -3.34 9.27
C ASN A 144 5.30 -3.02 9.84
N PHE A 145 4.55 -4.05 10.24
CA PHE A 145 3.23 -3.94 10.86
C PHE A 145 3.21 -4.52 12.28
N MET A 146 4.36 -4.95 12.78
CA MET A 146 4.48 -5.48 14.12
C MET A 146 4.57 -4.32 15.13
N ASN A 147 3.70 -4.33 16.11
CA ASN A 147 3.74 -3.41 17.23
C ASN A 147 4.93 -3.76 18.16
N GLU A 148 5.27 -2.86 19.08
CA GLU A 148 6.37 -3.06 20.04
C GLU A 148 6.19 -4.30 20.91
N ASP A 149 4.96 -4.68 21.20
CA ASP A 149 4.61 -5.88 21.98
C ASP A 149 4.55 -7.16 21.12
N GLY A 150 4.89 -7.09 19.85
CA GLY A 150 4.88 -8.20 18.91
C GLY A 150 3.50 -8.52 18.32
N SER A 151 2.45 -7.82 18.69
CA SER A 151 1.12 -7.97 18.08
C SER A 151 1.11 -7.40 16.65
N VAL A 152 0.23 -7.92 15.80
CA VAL A 152 0.04 -7.48 14.42
C VAL A 152 -1.45 -7.27 14.18
N ASN A 153 -1.85 -6.04 13.91
CA ASN A 153 -3.26 -5.71 13.64
C ASN A 153 -3.56 -5.54 12.15
N TRP A 154 -2.53 -5.42 11.32
CA TRP A 154 -2.65 -5.19 9.90
C TRP A 154 -1.79 -6.18 9.12
N LEU A 155 -2.36 -6.74 8.05
CA LEU A 155 -1.65 -7.64 7.15
C LEU A 155 -1.53 -7.01 5.77
N PRO A 156 -0.35 -7.04 5.15
CA PRO A 156 -0.19 -6.67 3.75
C PRO A 156 -0.89 -7.71 2.88
N VAL A 157 -1.74 -7.27 1.97
CA VAL A 157 -2.44 -8.16 1.03
C VAL A 157 -1.87 -8.11 -0.38
N CYS A 158 -1.16 -7.03 -0.71
CA CYS A 158 -0.42 -6.90 -1.97
C CYS A 158 0.76 -5.95 -1.80
N ALA A 159 1.62 -5.94 -2.80
CA ALA A 159 2.74 -5.02 -2.90
C ALA A 159 2.86 -4.56 -4.35
N ASP A 160 3.22 -3.29 -4.53
CA ASP A 160 3.50 -2.71 -5.84
C ASP A 160 5.00 -2.53 -6.02
N ALA A 161 5.43 -2.58 -7.27
CA ALA A 161 6.79 -2.23 -7.66
C ALA A 161 6.77 -0.88 -8.36
N HIS A 162 7.64 0.02 -7.93
CA HIS A 162 7.82 1.31 -8.59
C HIS A 162 9.05 1.26 -9.47
N GLY A 163 8.97 1.87 -10.63
CA GLY A 163 10.05 1.89 -11.59
C GLY A 163 9.66 2.59 -12.87
N PHE A 164 10.53 2.52 -13.85
CA PHE A 164 10.25 3.11 -15.16
C PHE A 164 9.50 2.13 -16.06
N VAL A 165 8.33 2.51 -16.53
CA VAL A 165 7.61 1.80 -17.59
C VAL A 165 8.01 2.36 -18.92
N VAL A 166 8.64 1.55 -19.75
CA VAL A 166 9.18 1.96 -21.04
C VAL A 166 8.33 1.48 -22.22
N ASN A 167 8.19 2.32 -23.23
CA ASN A 167 7.53 1.96 -24.48
C ASN A 167 8.52 1.26 -25.44
N LYS A 168 8.62 -0.06 -25.36
CA LYS A 168 9.54 -0.84 -26.21
C LYS A 168 9.38 -0.59 -27.71
N GLY A 169 8.14 -0.36 -28.17
CA GLY A 169 7.88 -0.07 -29.57
C GLY A 169 8.49 1.25 -30.06
N LEU A 170 8.70 2.22 -29.15
CA LEU A 170 9.45 3.43 -29.49
C LEU A 170 10.96 3.14 -29.61
N PHE A 171 11.53 2.36 -28.71
CA PHE A 171 12.94 1.93 -28.81
C PHE A 171 13.22 1.23 -30.14
N GLU A 172 12.38 0.28 -30.52
CA GLU A 172 12.47 -0.43 -31.80
C GLU A 172 12.33 0.51 -33.00
N LYS A 173 11.33 1.41 -32.97
CA LYS A 173 11.04 2.38 -34.05
C LYS A 173 12.22 3.29 -34.30
N TYR A 174 12.89 3.76 -33.26
CA TYR A 174 13.99 4.72 -33.36
C TYR A 174 15.38 4.06 -33.38
N GLY A 175 15.46 2.73 -33.27
CA GLY A 175 16.71 1.98 -33.25
C GLY A 175 17.59 2.30 -32.04
N ILE A 176 16.99 2.61 -30.90
CA ILE A 176 17.67 2.92 -29.65
C ILE A 176 17.65 1.66 -28.78
N GLU A 177 18.78 1.29 -28.19
CA GLU A 177 18.87 0.15 -27.28
C GLU A 177 18.20 0.45 -25.94
N LEU A 178 17.59 -0.58 -25.33
CA LEU A 178 17.02 -0.46 -23.98
C LEU A 178 18.14 -0.19 -22.97
N PRO A 179 17.96 0.76 -22.05
CA PRO A 179 18.98 1.11 -21.07
C PRO A 179 19.19 -0.01 -20.04
N THR A 180 20.44 -0.17 -19.65
CA THR A 180 20.85 -1.16 -18.63
C THR A 180 21.45 -0.53 -17.37
N ASP A 181 21.69 0.77 -17.40
CA ASP A 181 22.22 1.59 -16.32
C ASP A 181 21.74 3.03 -16.45
N TYR A 182 22.11 3.88 -15.50
CA TYR A 182 21.71 5.27 -15.49
C TYR A 182 22.21 6.07 -16.69
N ASP A 183 23.49 5.91 -17.05
CA ASP A 183 24.09 6.64 -18.18
C ASP A 183 23.40 6.32 -19.52
N SER A 184 23.16 5.03 -19.77
CA SER A 184 22.43 4.59 -20.97
C SER A 184 20.96 5.04 -20.96
N PHE A 185 20.35 5.16 -19.79
CA PHE A 185 19.00 5.70 -19.64
C PHE A 185 18.95 7.20 -20.00
N VAL A 186 19.86 7.99 -19.45
CA VAL A 186 19.97 9.43 -19.77
C VAL A 186 20.22 9.62 -21.26
N LEU A 187 21.16 8.86 -21.84
CA LEU A 187 21.45 8.92 -23.28
C LEU A 187 20.22 8.57 -24.13
N ALA A 188 19.44 7.57 -23.73
CA ALA A 188 18.20 7.22 -24.42
C ALA A 188 17.20 8.38 -24.35
N CYS A 189 16.97 8.97 -23.17
CA CYS A 189 16.09 10.13 -23.00
C CYS A 189 16.51 11.29 -23.92
N GLN A 190 17.80 11.63 -23.98
CA GLN A 190 18.32 12.69 -24.83
C GLN A 190 18.05 12.43 -26.31
N LYS A 191 18.29 11.20 -26.81
CA LYS A 191 18.01 10.82 -28.20
C LYS A 191 16.53 10.93 -28.57
N PHE A 192 15.64 10.59 -27.63
CA PHE A 192 14.21 10.73 -27.85
C PHE A 192 13.78 12.18 -27.86
N GLU A 193 14.31 13.02 -26.96
CA GLU A 193 14.06 14.47 -26.98
C GLU A 193 14.52 15.10 -28.34
N GLU A 194 15.67 14.71 -28.85
CA GLU A 194 16.13 15.13 -30.18
C GLU A 194 15.17 14.70 -31.30
N ALA A 195 14.49 13.60 -31.14
CA ALA A 195 13.47 13.09 -32.07
C ALA A 195 12.06 13.65 -31.82
N GLY A 196 11.91 14.59 -30.91
CA GLY A 196 10.63 15.21 -30.57
C GLY A 196 9.69 14.29 -29.74
N VAL A 197 10.26 13.30 -29.03
CA VAL A 197 9.55 12.41 -28.12
C VAL A 197 10.05 12.70 -26.70
N ARG A 198 9.15 12.99 -25.78
CA ARG A 198 9.51 13.22 -24.39
C ARG A 198 10.21 11.98 -23.82
N GLY A 199 11.41 12.16 -23.25
CA GLY A 199 12.21 11.07 -22.71
C GLY A 199 11.59 10.42 -21.49
N VAL A 200 11.32 11.20 -20.47
CA VAL A 200 10.69 10.74 -19.22
C VAL A 200 9.90 11.86 -18.58
N THR A 201 8.80 11.51 -17.95
CA THR A 201 8.07 12.36 -17.00
C THR A 201 7.21 11.48 -16.09
N ALA A 202 6.48 12.10 -15.19
CA ALA A 202 5.49 11.45 -14.33
C ALA A 202 4.37 12.45 -13.99
N ASP A 203 3.40 12.00 -13.22
CA ASP A 203 2.30 12.81 -12.73
C ASP A 203 2.73 13.71 -11.53
N TYR A 204 3.72 14.56 -11.79
CA TYR A 204 4.35 15.41 -10.78
C TYR A 204 3.44 16.51 -10.22
N TYR A 205 2.23 16.67 -10.74
CA TYR A 205 1.19 17.44 -10.08
C TYR A 205 0.95 16.98 -8.63
N TYR A 206 1.22 15.71 -8.36
CA TYR A 206 1.07 15.13 -7.03
C TYR A 206 2.41 15.09 -6.30
N ASP A 207 2.45 15.65 -5.10
CA ASP A 207 3.65 15.72 -4.26
C ASP A 207 4.21 14.33 -3.89
N TYR A 208 3.34 13.34 -3.74
CA TYR A 208 3.77 11.96 -3.47
C TYR A 208 4.61 11.38 -4.61
N THR A 209 4.34 11.73 -5.88
CA THR A 209 5.14 11.28 -7.03
C THR A 209 6.55 11.85 -6.98
N CYS A 210 6.68 13.13 -6.58
CA CYS A 210 8.00 13.73 -6.35
C CYS A 210 8.78 12.99 -5.27
N MET A 211 8.11 12.66 -4.15
CA MET A 211 8.72 11.93 -3.04
C MET A 211 9.14 10.51 -3.44
N GLU A 212 8.34 9.83 -4.23
CA GLU A 212 8.64 8.47 -4.70
C GLU A 212 9.79 8.47 -5.70
N THR A 213 9.87 9.45 -6.58
CA THR A 213 11.00 9.65 -7.48
C THR A 213 12.28 9.84 -6.67
N LEU A 214 12.28 10.73 -5.71
CA LEU A 214 13.42 10.96 -4.80
C LEU A 214 13.83 9.68 -4.08
N GLN A 215 12.88 8.96 -3.50
CA GLN A 215 13.15 7.70 -2.81
C GLN A 215 13.70 6.62 -3.74
N GLY A 216 13.19 6.53 -4.96
CA GLY A 216 13.65 5.58 -5.97
C GLY A 216 15.10 5.83 -6.39
N LEU A 217 15.42 7.08 -6.72
CA LEU A 217 16.77 7.49 -7.14
C LEU A 217 17.80 7.36 -6.02
N SER A 218 17.38 7.55 -4.77
CA SER A 218 18.25 7.54 -3.59
C SER A 218 18.11 6.29 -2.74
N ALA A 219 17.57 5.22 -3.31
CA ALA A 219 17.27 4.04 -2.53
C ALA A 219 18.52 3.36 -1.97
N SER A 220 19.69 3.46 -2.65
CA SER A 220 20.98 2.95 -2.14
C SER A 220 21.39 3.63 -0.84
N GLU A 221 21.25 4.94 -0.77
CA GLU A 221 21.54 5.76 0.40
C GLU A 221 20.54 5.49 1.52
N LEU A 222 19.25 5.57 1.18
CA LEU A 222 18.17 5.41 2.15
C LEU A 222 18.09 3.99 2.75
N THR A 223 18.53 2.96 2.01
CA THR A 223 18.55 1.58 2.52
C THR A 223 19.89 1.16 3.11
N SER A 224 20.92 2.01 3.04
CA SER A 224 22.22 1.80 3.66
C SER A 224 22.12 1.68 5.19
N MET A 225 23.24 1.29 5.82
CA MET A 225 23.29 1.27 7.29
C MET A 225 23.06 2.65 7.90
N ASP A 226 23.57 3.70 7.26
CA ASP A 226 23.41 5.07 7.74
C ASP A 226 21.99 5.57 7.52
N GLY A 227 21.36 5.25 6.38
CA GLY A 227 19.94 5.50 6.15
C GLY A 227 19.03 4.80 7.17
N ARG A 228 19.39 3.57 7.58
CA ARG A 228 18.66 2.85 8.66
C ARG A 228 18.84 3.53 10.01
N LYS A 229 20.06 3.96 10.36
CA LYS A 229 20.33 4.70 11.60
C LYS A 229 19.51 6.00 11.62
N TRP A 230 19.50 6.75 10.51
CA TRP A 230 18.72 7.96 10.40
C TRP A 230 17.22 7.70 10.65
N ARG A 231 16.63 6.68 9.98
CA ARG A 231 15.21 6.34 10.19
C ARG A 231 14.90 5.94 11.63
N THR A 232 15.77 5.15 12.25
CA THR A 232 15.63 4.77 13.66
C THR A 232 15.65 6.00 14.56
N ALA A 233 16.62 6.90 14.36
CA ALA A 233 16.74 8.11 15.15
C ALA A 233 15.56 9.08 14.90
N TYR A 234 15.08 9.19 13.67
CA TYR A 234 13.94 10.04 13.32
C TYR A 234 12.63 9.52 13.93
N SER A 235 12.43 8.21 13.95
CA SER A 235 11.21 7.57 14.45
C SER A 235 11.18 7.40 15.98
N ASP A 236 12.30 7.60 16.65
CA ASP A 236 12.37 7.46 18.12
C ASP A 236 11.88 8.73 18.83
N PRO A 237 10.70 8.71 19.47
CA PRO A 237 10.17 9.86 20.18
C PRO A 237 11.00 10.25 21.42
N ALA A 238 11.84 9.33 21.92
CA ALA A 238 12.75 9.58 23.03
C ALA A 238 14.07 10.25 22.58
N ASN A 239 14.34 10.28 21.28
CA ASN A 239 15.53 10.89 20.74
C ASN A 239 15.47 12.43 20.89
N LYS A 240 16.31 12.96 21.74
CA LYS A 240 16.39 14.42 21.99
C LYS A 240 17.20 15.15 20.92
N GLU A 241 18.09 14.45 20.24
CA GLU A 241 18.87 14.97 19.12
C GLU A 241 18.06 14.73 17.85
N ARG A 242 17.29 15.73 17.44
CA ARG A 242 16.50 15.65 16.19
C ARG A 242 17.44 15.53 15.01
N VAL A 243 17.35 14.42 14.29
CA VAL A 243 17.94 14.31 12.95
C VAL A 243 17.09 15.02 11.93
N GLY A 244 17.70 15.66 10.97
CA GLY A 244 17.03 16.44 9.91
C GLY A 244 17.26 15.88 8.52
N LEU A 245 16.77 16.59 7.52
CA LEU A 245 17.02 16.27 6.10
C LEU A 245 18.39 16.83 5.62
N ASP A 246 19.12 17.49 6.46
CA ASP A 246 20.50 17.93 6.26
C ASP A 246 21.52 16.93 6.82
N ASP A 247 21.04 15.83 7.40
CA ASP A 247 21.88 14.80 8.03
C ASP A 247 22.16 13.60 7.12
N ILE A 248 23.37 13.07 7.26
CA ILE A 248 23.86 11.76 6.81
C ILE A 248 23.61 11.47 5.32
N VAL A 249 22.45 10.94 4.96
CA VAL A 249 22.16 10.41 3.60
C VAL A 249 21.34 11.37 2.74
N TRP A 250 20.65 12.32 3.34
CA TRP A 250 19.73 13.17 2.63
C TRP A 250 20.36 14.19 1.69
N PRO A 251 21.50 14.83 2.04
CA PRO A 251 22.19 15.70 1.09
C PRO A 251 22.49 15.00 -0.22
N GLN A 252 23.03 13.77 -0.17
CA GLN A 252 23.33 12.96 -1.34
C GLN A 252 22.04 12.55 -2.08
N ALA A 253 20.96 12.23 -1.37
CA ALA A 253 19.68 11.93 -1.97
C ALA A 253 19.13 13.12 -2.79
N PHE A 254 19.27 14.33 -2.28
CA PHE A 254 18.88 15.54 -3.00
C PHE A 254 19.80 15.82 -4.19
N GLU A 255 21.10 15.59 -4.07
CA GLU A 255 22.05 15.70 -5.19
C GLU A 255 21.66 14.75 -6.34
N HIS A 256 21.30 13.51 -6.05
CA HIS A 256 20.84 12.55 -7.06
C HIS A 256 19.55 13.01 -7.74
N MET A 257 18.61 13.59 -6.98
CA MET A 257 17.38 14.14 -7.58
C MET A 257 17.66 15.34 -8.47
N GLU A 258 18.52 16.27 -8.04
CA GLU A 258 18.93 17.42 -8.84
C GLU A 258 19.64 16.98 -10.11
N GLN A 259 20.56 16.02 -10.01
CA GLN A 259 21.22 15.44 -11.18
C GLN A 259 20.21 14.85 -12.15
N PHE A 260 19.30 14.03 -11.67
CA PHE A 260 18.26 13.42 -12.51
C PHE A 260 17.42 14.47 -13.24
N ILE A 261 16.92 15.50 -12.53
CA ILE A 261 16.14 16.59 -13.12
C ILE A 261 16.89 17.25 -14.29
N ASN A 262 18.19 17.54 -14.07
CA ASN A 262 19.03 18.19 -15.06
C ASN A 262 19.32 17.27 -16.26
N ASP A 263 19.66 16.02 -16.00
CA ASP A 263 20.07 15.06 -17.03
C ASP A 263 18.92 14.70 -17.98
N VAL A 264 17.70 14.57 -17.46
CA VAL A 264 16.50 14.24 -18.27
C VAL A 264 15.66 15.48 -18.61
N LYS A 265 16.11 16.67 -18.22
CA LYS A 265 15.50 17.97 -18.55
C LYS A 265 14.04 18.10 -18.08
N LEU A 266 13.74 17.64 -16.84
CA LEU A 266 12.47 17.98 -16.22
C LEU A 266 12.38 19.47 -15.98
N GLY A 267 11.23 20.07 -16.27
CA GLY A 267 10.98 21.50 -16.15
C GLY A 267 9.73 21.83 -15.35
N GLN A 268 9.43 23.12 -15.25
CA GLN A 268 8.24 23.60 -14.52
C GLN A 268 6.95 22.99 -15.09
N ASP A 269 6.87 22.80 -16.42
CA ASP A 269 5.69 22.26 -17.08
C ASP A 269 5.40 20.80 -16.67
N ASP A 270 6.42 20.05 -16.22
CA ASP A 270 6.23 18.68 -15.74
C ASP A 270 5.48 18.66 -14.39
N LEU A 271 5.56 19.73 -13.58
CA LEU A 271 4.87 19.83 -12.29
C LEU A 271 3.35 20.02 -12.42
N ASP A 272 2.86 20.35 -13.59
CA ASP A 272 1.44 20.53 -13.87
C ASP A 272 0.79 19.25 -14.45
N LEU A 273 1.59 18.22 -14.76
CA LEU A 273 1.11 16.98 -15.37
C LEU A 273 0.38 16.11 -14.35
N THR A 274 -0.88 15.83 -14.65
CA THR A 274 -1.70 14.87 -13.91
C THR A 274 -1.50 13.44 -14.43
N TYR A 275 -2.04 12.46 -13.71
CA TYR A 275 -2.05 11.06 -14.14
C TYR A 275 -2.64 10.88 -15.55
N ASP A 276 -3.78 11.53 -15.83
CA ASP A 276 -4.46 11.41 -17.12
C ASP A 276 -3.64 12.01 -18.26
N ASP A 277 -2.92 13.12 -17.99
CA ASP A 277 -2.02 13.74 -18.97
C ASP A 277 -0.90 12.80 -19.35
N VAL A 278 -0.22 12.23 -18.35
CA VAL A 278 0.92 11.32 -18.58
C VAL A 278 0.48 10.03 -19.30
N ILE A 279 -0.65 9.45 -18.92
CA ILE A 279 -1.20 8.28 -19.63
C ILE A 279 -1.56 8.62 -21.06
N SER A 280 -2.15 9.79 -21.32
CA SER A 280 -2.47 10.25 -22.67
C SER A 280 -1.21 10.42 -23.52
N MET A 281 -0.16 11.04 -22.97
CA MET A 281 1.13 11.19 -23.67
C MET A 281 1.74 9.82 -24.03
N TYR A 282 1.70 8.87 -23.11
CA TYR A 282 2.21 7.52 -23.31
C TYR A 282 1.43 6.77 -24.41
N GLN A 283 0.10 6.83 -24.36
CA GLN A 283 -0.76 6.20 -25.37
C GLN A 283 -0.59 6.81 -26.76
N MET A 284 -0.41 8.11 -26.85
CA MET A 284 -0.14 8.82 -28.11
C MET A 284 1.29 8.61 -28.64
N LYS A 285 2.13 7.86 -27.91
CA LYS A 285 3.55 7.61 -28.22
C LYS A 285 4.38 8.91 -28.31
N SER A 286 3.99 9.93 -27.57
CA SER A 286 4.73 11.18 -27.39
C SER A 286 5.62 11.16 -26.15
N LEU A 287 5.55 10.10 -25.36
CA LEU A 287 6.34 9.87 -24.16
C LEU A 287 6.98 8.49 -24.23
N LEU A 288 8.29 8.44 -23.99
CA LEU A 288 9.07 7.21 -23.99
C LEU A 288 8.84 6.40 -22.72
N CYS A 289 8.95 7.06 -21.59
CA CYS A 289 9.02 6.42 -20.28
C CYS A 289 8.17 7.17 -19.26
N ILE A 290 7.38 6.42 -18.51
CA ILE A 290 6.66 6.91 -17.36
C ILE A 290 7.36 6.38 -16.11
N LEU A 291 7.61 7.24 -15.13
CA LEU A 291 7.83 6.77 -13.78
C LEU A 291 6.46 6.29 -13.27
N ALA A 292 6.24 5.00 -13.35
CA ALA A 292 4.93 4.45 -13.06
C ALA A 292 4.80 4.16 -11.57
N LEU A 293 3.70 4.64 -11.07
CA LEU A 293 3.31 4.49 -9.70
C LEU A 293 2.34 3.34 -9.48
N GLN A 294 1.51 3.04 -10.43
CA GLN A 294 0.54 1.95 -10.30
C GLN A 294 -0.01 1.57 -11.67
N LEU A 295 0.41 0.41 -12.19
CA LEU A 295 -0.34 -0.24 -13.26
C LEU A 295 -1.32 -1.21 -12.59
N TRP A 296 -2.57 -0.82 -12.54
CA TRP A 296 -3.70 -1.67 -12.11
C TRP A 296 -4.11 -2.66 -13.19
#